data_e65f9a7029a8e192ae1941f5e9c6625a
#
_entry.id   e65f9a7029a8e192ae1941f5e9c6625a
#
_cell.length_a   1.000
_cell.length_b   1.000
_cell.length_c   1.000
_cell.angle_alpha   90.00
_cell.angle_beta   90.00
_cell.angle_gamma   90.00
#
_symmetry.space_group_name_H-M   'P 1'
#
loop_
_entity.id
_entity.type
_entity.pdbx_description
1 polymer ?
#
loop_
_entity_poly.entity_id
_entity_poly.type
_entity_poly.pdbx_seq_one_letter_code
_entity_poly.pdbx_strand_id
1 'polypeptide(L)'
;LEALKVVEAWGFRLVTMKGLTWNKCGKRQTDKLVMGMGSTTRANSEDCLFAVKGNLPERINAGIIQSFTAPRLDHSRKPDMAREKLVQLLGDVPRIELFARHTSHGFDVWGNQCGTPSIEMVPGIVKFLEKTNERKNDVDKGITS
;
A
#
# COMPACT_ATOMS: atom_id res chain seq x y z
N LEU A 1 0.67 15.23 -1.03
CA LEU A 1 -0.69 15.44 -0.49
C LEU A 1 -1.79 14.73 -1.30
N GLU A 2 -1.48 14.14 -2.45
CA GLU A 2 -2.44 13.35 -3.24
C GLU A 2 -2.93 12.11 -2.50
N ALA A 3 -2.05 11.44 -1.76
CA ALA A 3 -2.43 10.28 -0.95
C ALA A 3 -3.54 10.60 0.06
N LEU A 4 -3.57 11.80 0.63
CA LEU A 4 -4.63 12.23 1.55
C LEU A 4 -5.97 12.36 0.84
N LYS A 5 -5.98 12.86 -0.39
CA LYS A 5 -7.20 12.93 -1.21
C LYS A 5 -7.77 11.55 -1.51
N VAL A 6 -6.89 10.56 -1.74
CA VAL A 6 -7.30 9.16 -1.94
C VAL A 6 -7.89 8.59 -0.65
N VAL A 7 -7.24 8.80 0.49
CA VAL A 7 -7.75 8.37 1.80
C VAL A 7 -9.17 8.90 2.03
N GLU A 8 -9.37 10.19 1.80
CA GLU A 8 -10.67 10.86 1.96
C GLU A 8 -11.70 10.35 0.95
N ALA A 9 -11.34 10.30 -0.34
CA ALA A 9 -12.23 9.83 -1.41
C ALA A 9 -12.70 8.39 -1.21
N TRP A 10 -11.89 7.55 -0.58
CA TRP A 10 -12.26 6.16 -0.25
C TRP A 10 -13.01 6.04 1.08
N GLY A 11 -13.24 7.16 1.77
CA GLY A 11 -13.96 7.22 3.04
C GLY A 11 -13.18 6.63 4.21
N PHE A 12 -11.84 6.68 4.14
CA PHE A 12 -10.97 6.35 5.25
C PHE A 12 -10.64 7.59 6.08
N ARG A 13 -10.35 7.38 7.35
CA ARG A 13 -9.82 8.38 8.27
C ARG A 13 -8.33 8.13 8.47
N LEU A 14 -7.51 9.15 8.26
CA LEU A 14 -6.07 9.07 8.51
C LEU A 14 -5.81 8.79 10.00
N VAL A 15 -4.95 7.81 10.27
CA VAL A 15 -4.45 7.50 11.62
C VAL A 15 -3.09 8.12 11.83
N THR A 16 -2.17 7.91 10.88
CA THR A 16 -0.82 8.48 10.91
C THR A 16 -0.23 8.58 9.51
N MET A 17 0.55 9.63 9.28
CA MET A 17 1.31 9.80 8.04
C MET A 17 2.50 8.84 7.93
N LYS A 18 2.95 8.32 9.07
CA LYS A 18 4.11 7.43 9.18
C LYS A 18 3.74 6.20 9.99
N GLY A 19 3.00 5.29 9.38
CA GLY A 19 2.73 3.96 9.97
C GLY A 19 3.96 3.06 9.87
N LEU A 20 4.61 3.03 8.71
CA LEU A 20 5.92 2.44 8.49
C LEU A 20 6.79 3.39 7.68
N THR A 21 8.11 3.32 7.88
CA THR A 21 9.10 4.06 7.09
C THR A 21 10.15 3.08 6.58
N TRP A 22 10.22 2.92 5.27
CA TRP A 22 11.26 2.14 4.62
C TRP A 22 12.44 3.02 4.25
N ASN A 23 13.60 2.79 4.87
CA ASN A 23 14.88 3.38 4.51
C ASN A 23 15.54 2.50 3.43
N LYS A 24 15.80 3.07 2.27
CA LYS A 24 16.35 2.37 1.12
C LYS A 24 17.85 2.22 1.25
N CYS A 25 18.35 1.01 1.17
CA CYS A 25 19.78 0.74 1.11
C CYS A 25 20.20 0.09 -0.22
N GLY A 26 21.50 -0.02 -0.43
CA GLY A 26 22.06 -0.68 -1.61
C GLY A 26 21.85 -2.19 -1.59
N LYS A 27 21.74 -2.83 -2.75
CA LYS A 27 21.58 -4.30 -2.87
C LYS A 27 22.80 -5.05 -2.32
N ARG A 28 24.02 -4.47 -2.45
CA ARG A 28 25.27 -5.08 -2.02
C ARG A 28 25.85 -4.47 -0.74
N GLN A 29 25.45 -3.27 -0.40
CA GLN A 29 25.89 -2.52 0.77
C GLN A 29 24.69 -2.09 1.58
N THR A 30 24.20 -2.99 2.42
CA THR A 30 22.98 -2.78 3.23
C THR A 30 23.19 -1.79 4.38
N ASP A 31 24.44 -1.49 4.73
CA ASP A 31 24.86 -0.47 5.69
C ASP A 31 24.80 0.97 5.12
N LYS A 32 24.77 1.10 3.78
CA LYS A 32 24.72 2.41 3.11
C LYS A 32 23.33 2.69 2.55
N LEU A 33 22.76 3.81 2.99
CA LEU A 33 21.52 4.32 2.41
C LEU A 33 21.76 4.80 0.98
N VAL A 34 20.83 4.47 0.08
CA VAL A 34 20.88 4.98 -1.29
C VAL A 34 20.36 6.40 -1.34
N MET A 35 20.98 7.23 -2.15
CA MET A 35 20.49 8.57 -2.45
C MET A 35 19.55 8.50 -3.66
N GLY A 36 18.30 8.95 -3.45
CA GLY A 36 17.33 9.15 -4.52
C GLY A 36 17.36 10.58 -5.05
N MET A 37 16.46 10.86 -5.97
CA MET A 37 16.20 12.22 -6.46
C MET A 37 15.20 12.92 -5.52
N GLY A 38 15.40 14.21 -5.32
CA GLY A 38 14.50 15.04 -4.53
C GLY A 38 14.73 16.52 -4.86
N SER A 39 13.71 17.32 -4.69
CA SER A 39 13.75 18.75 -5.05
C SER A 39 14.58 19.60 -4.07
N THR A 40 14.57 19.26 -2.79
CA THR A 40 15.26 20.00 -1.73
C THR A 40 16.33 19.15 -1.07
N THR A 41 15.98 17.93 -0.69
CA THR A 41 16.90 16.95 -0.10
C THR A 41 16.89 15.66 -0.91
N ARG A 42 17.91 14.81 -0.73
CA ARG A 42 17.95 13.50 -1.39
C ARG A 42 17.00 12.53 -0.70
N ALA A 43 15.98 12.10 -1.44
CA ALA A 43 15.00 11.15 -0.92
C ALA A 43 15.62 9.74 -0.82
N ASN A 44 15.68 9.19 0.37
CA ASN A 44 16.20 7.85 0.63
C ASN A 44 15.22 6.96 1.39
N SER A 45 14.01 7.44 1.65
CA SER A 45 12.97 6.70 2.35
C SER A 45 11.63 6.76 1.61
N GLU A 46 10.74 5.85 1.96
CA GLU A 46 9.31 5.90 1.64
C GLU A 46 8.50 5.70 2.90
N ASP A 47 7.51 6.56 3.09
CA ASP A 47 6.56 6.44 4.20
C ASP A 47 5.29 5.72 3.74
N CYS A 48 4.78 4.84 4.59
CA CYS A 48 3.49 4.20 4.47
C CYS A 48 2.54 4.85 5.48
N LEU A 49 1.55 5.56 5.00
CA LEU A 49 0.51 6.09 5.87
C LEU A 49 -0.47 4.99 6.29
N PHE A 50 -1.03 5.11 7.49
CA PHE A 50 -2.11 4.25 7.95
C PHE A 50 -3.41 5.04 8.03
N ALA A 51 -4.45 4.45 7.47
CA ALA A 51 -5.80 4.97 7.51
C ALA A 51 -6.78 3.85 7.85
N VAL A 52 -7.92 4.18 8.44
CA VAL A 52 -8.91 3.22 8.91
C VAL A 52 -10.30 3.62 8.45
N LYS A 53 -11.14 2.64 8.19
CA LYS A 53 -12.58 2.80 8.01
C LYS A 53 -13.30 2.02 9.11
N GLY A 54 -14.06 2.74 9.93
CA GLY A 54 -14.63 2.18 11.16
C GLY A 54 -13.64 2.20 12.34
N ASN A 55 -13.65 1.16 13.13
CA ASN A 55 -12.77 1.01 14.28
C ASN A 55 -11.35 0.60 13.88
N LEU A 56 -10.37 1.01 14.68
CA LEU A 56 -9.00 0.53 14.54
C LEU A 56 -8.98 -0.98 14.83
N PRO A 57 -8.31 -1.79 13.97
CA PRO A 57 -8.10 -3.19 14.26
C PRO A 57 -7.22 -3.35 15.50
N GLU A 58 -7.43 -4.44 16.22
CA GLU A 58 -6.59 -4.80 17.34
C GLU A 58 -5.18 -5.10 16.86
N ARG A 59 -4.18 -4.63 17.60
CA ARG A 59 -2.77 -4.92 17.35
C ARG A 59 -2.36 -6.10 18.20
N ILE A 60 -1.99 -7.21 17.59
CA ILE A 60 -1.49 -8.38 18.30
C ILE A 60 -0.05 -8.22 18.79
N ASN A 61 0.71 -7.32 18.15
CA ASN A 61 2.08 -6.99 18.54
C ASN A 61 2.30 -5.48 18.50
N ALA A 62 2.30 -4.85 19.67
CA ALA A 62 2.53 -3.42 19.81
C ALA A 62 4.04 -3.05 19.72
N GLY A 63 4.96 -4.02 19.70
CA GLY A 63 6.41 -3.82 19.64
C GLY A 63 6.95 -3.65 18.21
N ILE A 64 6.10 -3.54 17.19
CA ILE A 64 6.56 -3.36 15.81
C ILE A 64 7.20 -1.98 15.63
N ILE A 65 8.51 -1.99 15.37
CA ILE A 65 9.27 -0.76 15.10
C ILE A 65 8.86 -0.18 13.75
N GLN A 66 8.53 1.11 13.75
CA GLN A 66 8.04 1.85 12.60
C GLN A 66 9.04 1.89 11.44
N SER A 67 10.31 2.20 11.73
CA SER A 67 11.35 2.33 10.70
C SER A 67 12.06 1.02 10.46
N PHE A 68 12.36 0.71 9.21
CA PHE A 68 13.17 -0.43 8.82
C PHE A 68 14.03 -0.11 7.60
N THR A 69 15.16 -0.82 7.45
CA THR A 69 16.06 -0.70 6.31
C THR A 69 15.96 -1.95 5.46
N ALA A 70 15.79 -1.78 4.15
CA ALA A 70 15.78 -2.88 3.20
C ALA A 70 16.34 -2.43 1.85
N PRO A 71 16.93 -3.34 1.05
CA PRO A 71 17.43 -3.03 -0.26
C PRO A 71 16.37 -2.46 -1.19
N ARG A 72 16.78 -1.50 -2.02
CA ARG A 72 15.96 -1.04 -3.13
C ARG A 72 15.81 -2.18 -4.15
N LEU A 73 14.58 -2.52 -4.45
CA LEU A 73 14.20 -3.50 -5.46
C LEU A 73 13.99 -2.84 -6.83
N ASP A 74 13.43 -3.58 -7.78
CA ASP A 74 13.09 -3.07 -9.09
C ASP A 74 12.03 -1.97 -9.00
N HIS A 75 11.81 -1.23 -10.08
CA HIS A 75 10.93 -0.05 -10.08
C HIS A 75 9.59 -0.31 -9.39
N SER A 76 9.25 0.55 -8.43
CA SER A 76 8.01 0.55 -7.64
C SER A 76 7.76 -0.70 -6.77
N ARG A 77 8.63 -1.70 -6.78
CA ARG A 77 8.50 -2.88 -5.92
C ARG A 77 8.83 -2.51 -4.48
N LYS A 78 7.91 -2.83 -3.57
CA LYS A 78 8.10 -2.64 -2.13
C LYS A 78 8.75 -3.88 -1.52
N PRO A 79 9.58 -3.74 -0.46
CA PRO A 79 10.21 -4.89 0.19
C PRO A 79 9.16 -5.73 0.91
N ASP A 80 9.35 -7.05 0.90
CA ASP A 80 8.45 -7.99 1.57
C ASP A 80 8.41 -7.76 3.09
N MET A 81 9.47 -7.23 3.66
CA MET A 81 9.53 -6.81 5.07
C MET A 81 8.40 -5.86 5.48
N ALA A 82 7.89 -5.03 4.56
CA ALA A 82 6.73 -4.17 4.84
C ALA A 82 5.46 -5.02 5.10
N ARG A 83 5.26 -6.07 4.29
CA ARG A 83 4.12 -7.01 4.45
C ARG A 83 4.28 -7.83 5.72
N GLU A 84 5.47 -8.33 5.99
CA GLU A 84 5.80 -9.08 7.19
C GLU A 84 5.49 -8.29 8.45
N LYS A 85 5.87 -7.01 8.49
CA LYS A 85 5.54 -6.11 9.61
C LYS A 85 4.03 -5.91 9.79
N LEU A 86 3.26 -5.83 8.71
CA LEU A 86 1.80 -5.76 8.79
C LEU A 86 1.20 -7.06 9.34
N VAL A 87 1.72 -8.21 8.93
CA VAL A 87 1.30 -9.52 9.46
C VAL A 87 1.62 -9.63 10.95
N GLN A 88 2.82 -9.23 11.36
CA GLN A 88 3.23 -9.23 12.76
C GLN A 88 2.39 -8.27 13.60
N LEU A 89 1.99 -7.13 13.05
CA LEU A 89 1.18 -6.13 13.74
C LEU A 89 -0.27 -6.58 13.95
N LEU A 90 -0.88 -7.17 12.93
CA LEU A 90 -2.32 -7.42 12.87
C LEU A 90 -2.70 -8.91 12.97
N GLY A 91 -1.73 -9.83 12.91
CA GLY A 91 -1.98 -11.26 12.95
C GLY A 91 -2.59 -11.81 11.68
N ASP A 92 -3.28 -12.94 11.83
CA ASP A 92 -3.93 -13.62 10.71
C ASP A 92 -5.33 -13.05 10.47
N VAL A 93 -5.36 -11.98 9.66
CA VAL A 93 -6.57 -11.32 9.18
C VAL A 93 -6.60 -11.33 7.66
N PRO A 94 -7.78 -11.29 7.02
CA PRO A 94 -7.87 -11.15 5.55
C PRO A 94 -7.11 -9.91 5.06
N ARG A 95 -6.29 -10.08 4.04
CA ARG A 95 -5.43 -9.03 3.50
C ARG A 95 -5.47 -9.03 1.98
N ILE A 96 -5.49 -7.87 1.40
CA ILE A 96 -5.38 -7.69 -0.05
C ILE A 96 -4.37 -6.60 -0.39
N GLU A 97 -3.53 -6.85 -1.39
CA GLU A 97 -2.67 -5.85 -1.99
C GLU A 97 -3.28 -5.39 -3.32
N LEU A 98 -3.67 -4.12 -3.38
CA LEU A 98 -4.14 -3.50 -4.61
C LEU A 98 -2.96 -2.97 -5.41
N PHE A 99 -3.08 -3.04 -6.74
CA PHE A 99 -2.02 -2.67 -7.70
C PHE A 99 -0.74 -3.49 -7.54
N ALA A 100 -0.91 -4.73 -7.07
CA ALA A 100 0.17 -5.68 -6.91
C ALA A 100 0.84 -6.02 -8.25
N ARG A 101 2.14 -6.29 -8.22
CA ARG A 101 2.94 -6.67 -9.40
C ARG A 101 3.33 -8.14 -9.38
N HIS A 102 3.15 -8.80 -8.26
CA HIS A 102 3.44 -10.21 -8.05
C HIS A 102 2.57 -10.72 -6.90
N THR A 103 2.42 -12.02 -6.85
CA THR A 103 1.75 -12.68 -5.74
C THR A 103 2.62 -12.64 -4.48
N SER A 104 1.99 -12.52 -3.32
CA SER A 104 2.65 -12.55 -2.02
C SER A 104 1.93 -13.53 -1.10
N HIS A 105 2.68 -14.38 -0.42
CA HIS A 105 2.08 -15.34 0.52
C HIS A 105 1.29 -14.63 1.62
N GLY A 106 0.08 -15.12 1.88
CA GLY A 106 -0.81 -14.56 2.90
C GLY A 106 -1.50 -13.23 2.53
N PHE A 107 -1.43 -12.85 1.26
CA PHE A 107 -2.16 -11.70 0.71
C PHE A 107 -2.93 -12.10 -0.52
N ASP A 108 -4.19 -11.71 -0.60
CA ASP A 108 -4.88 -11.63 -1.86
C ASP A 108 -4.27 -10.50 -2.68
N VAL A 109 -4.24 -10.64 -3.99
CA VAL A 109 -3.60 -9.65 -4.87
C VAL A 109 -4.54 -9.21 -5.97
N TRP A 110 -4.51 -7.92 -6.27
CA TRP A 110 -5.17 -7.35 -7.42
C TRP A 110 -4.22 -6.41 -8.15
N GLY A 111 -3.98 -6.67 -9.43
CA GLY A 111 -3.10 -5.85 -10.26
C GLY A 111 -2.93 -6.43 -11.66
N ASN A 112 -2.57 -5.58 -12.62
CA ASN A 112 -2.43 -5.95 -14.02
C ASN A 112 -1.22 -6.85 -14.34
N GLN A 113 -0.35 -7.12 -13.37
CA GLN A 113 0.85 -7.94 -13.53
C GLN A 113 0.80 -9.24 -12.69
N CYS A 114 -0.30 -9.50 -11.98
CA CYS A 114 -0.45 -10.66 -11.11
C CYS A 114 -1.15 -11.86 -11.75
N GLY A 115 -1.41 -11.84 -13.06
CA GLY A 115 -2.28 -12.82 -13.70
C GLY A 115 -3.76 -12.62 -13.35
N THR A 116 -4.57 -13.66 -13.46
CA THR A 116 -5.97 -13.61 -13.05
C THR A 116 -6.02 -13.33 -11.56
N PRO A 117 -6.70 -12.26 -11.13
CA PRO A 117 -6.81 -11.98 -9.71
C PRO A 117 -7.42 -13.18 -8.99
N SER A 118 -6.80 -13.61 -7.89
CA SER A 118 -7.41 -14.57 -6.96
C SER A 118 -8.57 -13.95 -6.17
N ILE A 119 -9.32 -13.06 -6.85
CA ILE A 119 -10.45 -12.36 -6.28
C ILE A 119 -11.70 -13.24 -6.39
N GLU A 120 -11.68 -14.37 -5.76
CA GLU A 120 -12.93 -15.00 -5.28
C GLU A 120 -13.34 -14.42 -3.93
N MET A 121 -13.35 -13.28 -3.67
CA MET A 121 -13.46 -12.49 -3.06
C MET A 121 -13.91 -11.91 -1.95
N VAL A 122 -13.68 -10.82 -1.64
CA VAL A 122 -14.34 -9.99 -0.62
C VAL A 122 -15.49 -9.28 -1.34
N PRO A 123 -16.74 -9.70 -1.17
CA PRO A 123 -17.90 -9.12 -1.89
C PRO A 123 -17.97 -7.58 -1.78
N GLY A 124 -17.39 -7.02 -0.70
CA GLY A 124 -17.32 -5.58 -0.49
C GLY A 124 -16.33 -4.85 -1.42
N ILE A 125 -15.22 -5.49 -1.80
CA ILE A 125 -14.22 -4.87 -2.70
C ILE A 125 -14.70 -4.90 -4.15
N VAL A 126 -15.34 -5.98 -4.58
CA VAL A 126 -15.94 -6.07 -5.93
C VAL A 126 -17.00 -4.98 -6.08
N LYS A 127 -17.90 -4.86 -5.14
CA LYS A 127 -18.95 -3.82 -5.13
C LYS A 127 -18.39 -2.40 -5.12
N PHE A 128 -17.22 -2.21 -4.50
CA PHE A 128 -16.52 -0.92 -4.50
C PHE A 128 -15.88 -0.63 -5.86
N LEU A 129 -15.24 -1.62 -6.48
CA LEU A 129 -14.61 -1.49 -7.80
C LEU A 129 -15.66 -1.28 -8.90
N GLU A 130 -16.78 -1.97 -8.84
CA GLU A 130 -17.93 -1.79 -9.74
C GLU A 130 -18.46 -0.35 -9.66
N LYS A 131 -18.70 0.15 -8.47
CA LYS A 131 -19.17 1.52 -8.22
C LYS A 131 -18.19 2.61 -8.68
N THR A 132 -16.91 2.30 -8.70
CA THR A 132 -15.86 3.22 -9.16
C THR A 132 -15.78 3.24 -10.69
N ASN A 133 -16.04 2.10 -11.35
CA ASN A 133 -16.12 2.00 -12.79
C ASN A 133 -17.40 2.66 -13.36
N GLU A 134 -18.52 2.52 -12.68
CA GLU A 134 -19.77 3.20 -13.06
C GLU A 134 -19.58 4.72 -13.06
N ARG A 135 -18.97 5.29 -12.03
CA ARG A 135 -18.68 6.73 -11.96
C ARG A 135 -17.72 7.24 -13.03
N LYS A 136 -16.74 6.43 -13.46
CA LYS A 136 -15.87 6.78 -14.59
C LYS A 136 -16.61 6.83 -15.91
N ASN A 137 -17.48 5.85 -16.15
CA ASN A 137 -18.28 5.78 -17.36
C ASN A 137 -19.31 6.92 -17.47
N ASP A 138 -19.79 7.43 -16.34
CA ASP A 138 -20.70 8.58 -16.30
C ASP A 138 -19.97 9.91 -16.56
N VAL A 139 -18.73 10.04 -16.11
CA VAL A 139 -17.89 11.23 -16.39
C VAL A 139 -17.48 11.27 -17.87
N ASP A 140 -17.12 10.15 -18.47
CA ASP A 140 -16.74 10.09 -19.89
C ASP A 140 -17.94 10.32 -20.85
N LYS A 141 -19.16 10.00 -20.41
CA LYS A 141 -20.38 10.28 -21.18
C LYS A 141 -20.87 11.73 -21.07
N GLY A 142 -20.44 12.47 -20.05
CA GLY A 142 -20.80 13.88 -19.81
C GLY A 142 -19.92 14.91 -20.57
N ILE A 143 -18.90 14.47 -21.30
CA ILE A 143 -17.97 15.38 -22.03
C ILE A 143 -18.29 15.46 -23.55
N THR A 144 -19.31 14.75 -24.00
CA THR A 144 -19.78 14.82 -25.41
C THR A 144 -21.17 15.41 -25.50
N SER A 145 -21.28 16.69 -25.15
CA SER A 145 -22.47 17.48 -25.46
C SER A 145 -22.04 18.94 -25.66
#